data_57389d0adbbc576e51870d9ea9db1080
#
_entry.id   57389d0adbbc576e51870d9ea9db1080
#
_cell.length_a   1.000
_cell.length_b   1.000
_cell.length_c   1.000
_cell.angle_alpha   90.00
_cell.angle_beta   90.00
_cell.angle_gamma   90.00
#
_symmetry.space_group_name_H-M   'P 1'
#
loop_
_entity.id
_entity.type
_entity.pdbx_description
1 polymer ?
#
loop_
_entity_poly.entity_id
_entity_poly.type
_entity_poly.pdbx_seq_one_letter_code
_entity_poly.pdbx_strand_id
1 'polypeptide(L)'
;MDQDKRKTLGTLAKAGAAACIAAKAPYVFAKKTTKIRVLGTHVTLQEAIRKQAMADLGIEVVFEPKGSAAVLQKASISPQSFDLYEQWSNSINILWQSGSIQSIDTRRITHWDEINGLSKTGRLVPDAHIGAGDAPHKILYVQDDGDLGQDESDHVSFLPYVHNVDSFGYNTNTINQGIPYETESWGWLLDKKYAGKVAIVNAPTIGLFDLALAAQAKGLVVFNDIGSITTKELDKLFNVLIKMKKEGHFSGFWTSVPESVEFMESGRVVIQSMFSPGVSALNGRGIPVTYAAPKEGYRGWHGVMCLSKTTQGREKDAAYEYMNWWLSGWPGAFIARQGYYISNPQRSKPLLSPEEWDYWYAGKAARKDLKGTDDKISVKMGQTRTGGSYEQRFSNVAVWNTVMPSYDYSLQKWYEFVSA
;
A
#
# COMPACT_ATOMS: atom_id res chain seq x y z
N MET A 1 30.67 40.54 73.76
CA MET A 1 29.69 40.39 72.65
C MET A 1 30.23 39.31 71.74
N ASP A 2 29.60 38.16 71.73
CA ASP A 2 30.10 36.89 71.37
C ASP A 2 30.31 36.71 69.84
N GLN A 3 31.49 36.23 69.44
CA GLN A 3 31.85 36.04 68.02
C GLN A 3 31.01 35.02 67.30
N ASP A 4 30.33 34.15 68.06
CA ASP A 4 29.46 33.13 67.49
C ASP A 4 28.11 33.65 66.98
N LYS A 5 27.62 34.77 67.55
CA LYS A 5 26.37 35.41 67.04
C LYS A 5 26.54 36.08 65.67
N ARG A 6 27.77 36.49 65.32
CA ARG A 6 28.04 37.08 63.99
C ARG A 6 28.16 36.06 62.88
N LYS A 7 28.58 34.80 63.19
CA LYS A 7 28.66 33.72 62.18
C LYS A 7 27.27 33.21 61.85
N THR A 8 26.37 33.12 62.81
CA THR A 8 24.98 32.61 62.58
C THR A 8 24.13 33.57 61.75
N LEU A 9 24.33 34.89 61.89
CA LEU A 9 23.66 35.90 61.06
C LEU A 9 24.19 35.97 59.62
N GLY A 10 25.46 35.66 59.37
CA GLY A 10 26.04 35.61 58.06
C GLY A 10 25.59 34.39 57.26
N THR A 11 25.28 33.26 57.92
CA THR A 11 24.81 32.01 57.30
C THR A 11 23.32 32.09 56.96
N LEU A 12 22.50 32.78 57.77
CA LEU A 12 21.08 33.00 57.47
C LEU A 12 20.86 33.98 56.32
N ALA A 13 21.72 35.00 56.17
CA ALA A 13 21.65 35.92 55.03
C ALA A 13 22.04 35.28 53.70
N LYS A 14 22.92 34.27 53.71
CA LYS A 14 23.29 33.51 52.49
C LYS A 14 22.24 32.46 52.11
N ALA A 15 21.49 31.90 53.05
CA ALA A 15 20.40 30.97 52.79
C ALA A 15 19.15 31.69 52.23
N GLY A 16 18.90 32.94 52.65
CA GLY A 16 17.80 33.75 52.12
C GLY A 16 17.98 34.22 50.67
N ALA A 17 19.23 34.47 50.27
CA ALA A 17 19.52 34.88 48.87
C ALA A 17 19.44 33.73 47.86
N ALA A 18 19.70 32.50 48.28
CA ALA A 18 19.60 31.32 47.42
C ALA A 18 18.12 30.88 47.18
N ALA A 19 17.22 31.15 48.11
CA ALA A 19 15.79 30.82 47.98
C ALA A 19 15.03 31.76 47.03
N CYS A 20 15.52 33.02 46.81
CA CYS A 20 14.87 33.95 45.88
C CYS A 20 15.27 33.77 44.42
N ILE A 21 16.35 33.02 44.13
CA ILE A 21 16.77 32.74 42.73
C ILE A 21 16.06 31.54 42.15
N ALA A 22 15.56 30.60 42.96
CA ALA A 22 14.80 29.45 42.52
C ALA A 22 13.35 29.79 42.08
N ALA A 23 12.85 30.98 42.37
CA ALA A 23 11.49 31.39 42.05
C ALA A 23 11.32 32.04 40.66
N LYS A 24 12.38 32.07 39.82
CA LYS A 24 12.35 32.64 38.48
C LYS A 24 12.82 31.64 37.39
N ALA A 25 12.69 30.33 37.60
CA ALA A 25 12.75 29.42 36.48
C ALA A 25 11.48 29.66 35.64
N PRO A 26 11.63 30.07 34.38
CA PRO A 26 10.44 30.17 33.53
C PRO A 26 9.78 28.76 33.51
N TYR A 27 8.51 28.73 33.85
CA TYR A 27 7.70 27.56 33.55
C TYR A 27 7.76 27.37 32.04
N VAL A 28 8.63 26.50 31.57
CA VAL A 28 8.60 26.01 30.20
C VAL A 28 7.37 25.10 30.16
N PHE A 29 6.23 25.67 29.78
CA PHE A 29 5.12 24.88 29.34
C PHE A 29 5.66 24.08 28.15
N ALA A 30 5.94 22.80 28.36
CA ALA A 30 6.22 21.88 27.28
C ALA A 30 5.06 22.03 26.30
N LYS A 31 5.32 22.59 25.12
CA LYS A 31 4.30 22.77 24.08
C LYS A 31 3.77 21.37 23.80
N LYS A 32 2.51 21.11 24.18
CA LYS A 32 1.93 19.79 24.03
C LYS A 32 2.04 19.40 22.56
N THR A 33 2.87 18.42 22.26
CA THR A 33 3.10 17.93 20.90
C THR A 33 1.75 17.46 20.34
N THR A 34 1.38 17.95 19.17
CA THR A 34 0.14 17.50 18.51
C THR A 34 0.31 16.03 18.12
N LYS A 35 -0.74 15.25 18.35
CA LYS A 35 -0.75 13.81 18.10
C LYS A 35 -1.75 13.48 17.01
N ILE A 36 -1.35 12.66 16.07
CA ILE A 36 -2.24 12.06 15.06
C ILE A 36 -2.22 10.53 15.17
N ARG A 37 -3.38 9.93 14.93
CA ARG A 37 -3.58 8.48 14.90
C ARG A 37 -3.84 8.05 13.47
N VAL A 38 -3.02 7.15 12.95
CA VAL A 38 -3.12 6.63 11.59
C VAL A 38 -3.53 5.16 11.65
N LEU A 39 -4.71 4.86 11.14
CA LEU A 39 -5.26 3.51 11.00
C LEU A 39 -5.00 3.03 9.58
N GLY A 40 -4.37 1.88 9.40
CA GLY A 40 -4.06 1.40 8.05
C GLY A 40 -3.46 0.01 8.01
N THR A 41 -2.81 -0.31 6.90
CA THR A 41 -2.16 -1.60 6.69
C THR A 41 -0.65 -1.52 6.88
N HIS A 42 0.00 -2.67 7.03
CA HIS A 42 1.46 -2.75 7.18
C HIS A 42 2.26 -2.30 5.94
N VAL A 43 1.61 -2.00 4.81
CA VAL A 43 2.30 -1.53 3.60
C VAL A 43 2.97 -0.18 3.84
N THR A 44 2.25 0.74 4.46
CA THR A 44 2.72 2.11 4.73
C THR A 44 2.92 2.41 6.22
N LEU A 45 2.22 1.70 7.10
CA LEU A 45 2.37 1.86 8.55
C LEU A 45 3.60 1.08 9.06
N GLN A 46 4.79 1.51 8.66
CA GLN A 46 6.08 0.93 9.03
C GLN A 46 6.80 1.82 10.05
N GLU A 47 7.49 1.19 11.02
CA GLU A 47 8.16 1.91 12.11
C GLU A 47 9.23 2.91 11.61
N ALA A 48 9.93 2.59 10.51
CA ALA A 48 10.90 3.50 9.91
C ALA A 48 10.21 4.78 9.38
N ILE A 49 9.05 4.63 8.72
CA ILE A 49 8.24 5.75 8.22
C ILE A 49 7.73 6.60 9.39
N ARG A 50 7.20 5.95 10.45
CA ARG A 50 6.73 6.65 11.64
C ARG A 50 7.81 7.48 12.29
N LYS A 51 9.00 6.90 12.51
CA LYS A 51 10.14 7.60 13.14
C LYS A 51 10.60 8.80 12.32
N GLN A 52 10.69 8.63 11.00
CA GLN A 52 11.12 9.72 10.12
C GLN A 52 10.08 10.84 10.09
N ALA A 53 8.78 10.51 9.98
CA ALA A 53 7.72 11.52 10.02
C ALA A 53 7.73 12.32 11.32
N MET A 54 7.90 11.65 12.46
CA MET A 54 8.00 12.33 13.75
C MET A 54 9.23 13.23 13.85
N ALA A 55 10.36 12.81 13.30
CA ALA A 55 11.59 13.60 13.29
C ALA A 55 11.47 14.84 12.40
N ASP A 56 10.85 14.71 11.23
CA ASP A 56 10.73 15.79 10.25
C ASP A 56 9.65 16.81 10.64
N LEU A 57 8.52 16.34 11.21
CA LEU A 57 7.36 17.18 11.48
C LEU A 57 7.26 17.69 12.93
N GLY A 58 7.96 17.08 13.87
CA GLY A 58 7.87 17.43 15.28
C GLY A 58 6.49 17.15 15.91
N ILE A 59 5.70 16.26 15.33
CA ILE A 59 4.41 15.78 15.83
C ILE A 59 4.52 14.35 16.36
N GLU A 60 3.59 13.93 17.24
CA GLU A 60 3.48 12.54 17.64
C GLU A 60 2.61 11.77 16.63
N VAL A 61 3.17 10.74 16.01
CA VAL A 61 2.45 9.85 15.08
C VAL A 61 2.26 8.49 15.73
N VAL A 62 1.01 8.04 15.83
CA VAL A 62 0.65 6.71 16.37
C VAL A 62 0.05 5.89 15.26
N PHE A 63 0.72 4.78 14.92
CA PHE A 63 0.24 3.83 13.93
C PHE A 63 -0.61 2.73 14.57
N GLU A 64 -1.70 2.38 13.91
CA GLU A 64 -2.52 1.22 14.21
C GLU A 64 -2.63 0.33 12.95
N PRO A 65 -1.61 -0.50 12.68
CA PRO A 65 -1.64 -1.40 11.53
C PRO A 65 -2.52 -2.63 11.80
N LYS A 66 -3.37 -2.98 10.83
CA LYS A 66 -4.24 -4.18 10.85
C LYS A 66 -4.33 -4.80 9.46
N GLY A 67 -4.98 -5.97 9.36
CA GLY A 67 -5.39 -6.55 8.08
C GLY A 67 -6.49 -5.70 7.41
N SER A 68 -6.53 -5.67 6.07
CA SER A 68 -7.35 -4.74 5.29
C SER A 68 -8.85 -4.78 5.64
N ALA A 69 -9.43 -5.95 5.87
CA ALA A 69 -10.83 -6.07 6.28
C ALA A 69 -11.10 -5.43 7.66
N ALA A 70 -10.21 -5.66 8.63
CA ALA A 70 -10.33 -5.09 9.97
C ALA A 70 -10.10 -3.56 9.98
N VAL A 71 -9.22 -3.05 9.10
CA VAL A 71 -9.02 -1.61 8.90
C VAL A 71 -10.30 -0.97 8.39
N LEU A 72 -10.89 -1.52 7.32
CA LEU A 72 -12.12 -1.01 6.73
C LEU A 72 -13.28 -1.06 7.72
N GLN A 73 -13.49 -2.21 8.37
CA GLN A 73 -14.55 -2.38 9.38
C GLN A 73 -14.42 -1.34 10.50
N LYS A 74 -13.23 -1.20 11.08
CA LYS A 74 -13.00 -0.22 12.15
C LYS A 74 -13.26 1.20 11.70
N ALA A 75 -12.77 1.56 10.51
CA ALA A 75 -12.95 2.90 9.96
C ALA A 75 -14.43 3.25 9.74
N SER A 76 -15.22 2.29 9.24
CA SER A 76 -16.65 2.49 8.97
C SER A 76 -17.48 2.70 10.22
N ILE A 77 -17.15 2.00 11.33
CA ILE A 77 -17.99 2.02 12.56
C ILE A 77 -17.44 2.93 13.66
N SER A 78 -16.18 3.35 13.58
CA SER A 78 -15.51 4.10 14.65
C SER A 78 -14.62 5.23 14.11
N PRO A 79 -15.15 6.19 13.34
CA PRO A 79 -14.35 7.27 12.74
C PRO A 79 -13.62 8.13 13.78
N GLN A 80 -14.13 8.22 15.03
CA GLN A 80 -13.47 8.94 16.12
C GLN A 80 -12.19 8.26 16.64
N SER A 81 -11.90 7.04 16.22
CA SER A 81 -10.73 6.28 16.71
C SER A 81 -9.43 6.58 15.97
N PHE A 82 -9.50 7.28 14.85
CA PHE A 82 -8.33 7.64 14.01
C PHE A 82 -8.48 9.07 13.48
N ASP A 83 -7.37 9.64 13.02
CA ASP A 83 -7.32 10.94 12.38
C ASP A 83 -7.08 10.79 10.87
N LEU A 84 -6.25 9.83 10.48
CA LEU A 84 -6.00 9.43 9.10
C LEU A 84 -6.25 7.94 8.90
N TYR A 85 -6.76 7.60 7.72
CA TYR A 85 -6.97 6.24 7.23
C TYR A 85 -6.07 5.99 6.03
N GLU A 86 -5.35 4.88 6.02
CA GLU A 86 -4.45 4.48 4.93
C GLU A 86 -4.77 3.06 4.45
N GLN A 87 -5.32 2.92 3.25
CA GLN A 87 -5.60 1.63 2.62
C GLN A 87 -5.70 1.78 1.09
N TRP A 88 -6.51 0.95 0.45
CA TRP A 88 -6.72 0.88 -1.01
C TRP A 88 -7.95 1.66 -1.44
N SER A 89 -7.94 2.19 -2.68
CA SER A 89 -9.02 2.99 -3.27
C SER A 89 -10.38 2.29 -3.28
N ASN A 90 -10.41 0.96 -3.37
CA ASN A 90 -11.66 0.19 -3.36
C ASN A 90 -12.49 0.31 -2.06
N SER A 91 -11.92 0.84 -0.98
CA SER A 91 -12.63 1.06 0.29
C SER A 91 -13.38 2.40 0.35
N ILE A 92 -13.10 3.31 -0.57
CA ILE A 92 -13.54 4.71 -0.48
C ILE A 92 -15.06 4.86 -0.56
N ASN A 93 -15.71 4.17 -1.50
CA ASN A 93 -17.18 4.23 -1.61
C ASN A 93 -17.88 3.85 -0.30
N ILE A 94 -17.39 2.83 0.40
CA ILE A 94 -17.95 2.41 1.69
C ILE A 94 -17.74 3.50 2.74
N LEU A 95 -16.55 4.06 2.85
CA LEU A 95 -16.22 5.08 3.86
C LEU A 95 -16.90 6.42 3.57
N TRP A 96 -17.07 6.77 2.32
CA TRP A 96 -17.77 7.99 1.91
C TRP A 96 -19.26 7.89 2.22
N GLN A 97 -19.92 6.83 1.78
CA GLN A 97 -21.34 6.58 2.02
C GLN A 97 -21.68 6.44 3.50
N SER A 98 -20.81 5.81 4.30
CA SER A 98 -20.98 5.72 5.76
C SER A 98 -20.73 7.06 6.47
N GLY A 99 -20.24 8.07 5.76
CA GLY A 99 -19.86 9.35 6.31
C GLY A 99 -18.72 9.26 7.34
N SER A 100 -17.82 8.28 7.19
CA SER A 100 -16.69 8.06 8.10
C SER A 100 -15.48 8.95 7.80
N ILE A 101 -15.39 9.45 6.58
CA ILE A 101 -14.33 10.35 6.09
C ILE A 101 -14.91 11.69 5.65
N GLN A 102 -14.06 12.71 5.59
CA GLN A 102 -14.40 14.03 5.08
C GLN A 102 -13.52 14.38 3.89
N SER A 103 -13.94 15.36 3.10
CA SER A 103 -13.17 15.86 1.97
C SER A 103 -11.85 16.51 2.41
N ILE A 104 -10.86 16.39 1.56
CA ILE A 104 -9.54 17.03 1.66
C ILE A 104 -9.53 18.22 0.70
N ASP A 105 -9.18 19.40 1.19
CA ASP A 105 -8.98 20.61 0.38
C ASP A 105 -7.60 20.51 -0.31
N THR A 106 -7.60 20.41 -1.63
CA THR A 106 -6.39 20.26 -2.46
C THR A 106 -5.46 21.47 -2.38
N ARG A 107 -6.02 22.68 -2.11
CA ARG A 107 -5.23 23.92 -1.93
C ARG A 107 -4.33 23.87 -0.70
N ARG A 108 -4.59 22.96 0.25
CA ARG A 108 -3.76 22.69 1.41
C ARG A 108 -2.70 21.61 1.16
N ILE A 109 -2.69 20.99 -0.01
CA ILE A 109 -1.71 19.98 -0.41
C ILE A 109 -0.66 20.64 -1.29
N THR A 110 0.51 20.93 -0.72
CA THR A 110 1.58 21.73 -1.34
C THR A 110 2.03 21.19 -2.70
N HIS A 111 2.01 19.86 -2.89
CA HIS A 111 2.48 19.19 -4.10
C HIS A 111 1.34 18.53 -4.89
N TRP A 112 0.11 19.04 -4.75
CA TRP A 112 -1.05 18.50 -5.45
C TRP A 112 -0.87 18.46 -6.96
N ASP A 113 -0.34 19.52 -7.54
CA ASP A 113 -0.16 19.63 -8.99
C ASP A 113 0.91 18.69 -9.55
N GLU A 114 1.81 18.20 -8.69
CA GLU A 114 2.85 17.24 -9.07
C GLU A 114 2.36 15.78 -9.07
N ILE A 115 1.16 15.53 -8.55
CA ILE A 115 0.53 14.20 -8.62
C ILE A 115 0.26 13.87 -10.08
N ASN A 116 0.74 12.70 -10.51
CA ASN A 116 0.69 12.28 -11.91
C ASN A 116 -0.72 11.87 -12.38
N GLY A 117 -0.85 11.70 -13.70
CA GLY A 117 -2.11 11.37 -14.34
C GLY A 117 -2.73 10.04 -13.93
N LEU A 118 -1.94 9.07 -13.42
CA LEU A 118 -2.50 7.79 -12.99
C LEU A 118 -3.62 7.98 -11.96
N SER A 119 -3.39 8.86 -10.98
CA SER A 119 -4.35 9.13 -9.91
C SER A 119 -5.49 10.06 -10.34
N LYS A 120 -5.22 11.02 -11.24
CA LYS A 120 -6.16 12.08 -11.65
C LYS A 120 -7.00 11.70 -12.86
N THR A 121 -6.42 10.95 -13.81
CA THR A 121 -7.07 10.59 -15.08
C THR A 121 -7.05 9.09 -15.38
N GLY A 122 -6.48 8.28 -14.48
CA GLY A 122 -6.36 6.84 -14.62
C GLY A 122 -5.22 6.37 -15.52
N ARG A 123 -4.38 7.28 -16.05
CA ARG A 123 -3.32 6.97 -17.03
C ARG A 123 -2.03 7.72 -16.73
N LEU A 124 -0.88 7.08 -16.98
CA LEU A 124 0.42 7.75 -17.01
C LEU A 124 0.76 8.30 -18.39
N VAL A 125 0.33 7.62 -19.44
CA VAL A 125 0.51 8.03 -20.84
C VAL A 125 -0.85 8.02 -21.53
N PRO A 126 -1.07 8.87 -22.55
CA PRO A 126 -2.41 9.08 -23.15
C PRO A 126 -3.10 7.82 -23.64
N ASP A 127 -2.35 6.90 -24.25
CA ASP A 127 -2.88 5.69 -24.87
C ASP A 127 -2.92 4.46 -23.93
N ALA A 128 -2.55 4.64 -22.65
CA ALA A 128 -2.58 3.53 -21.69
C ALA A 128 -3.99 3.03 -21.43
N HIS A 129 -4.14 1.72 -21.29
CA HIS A 129 -5.38 1.10 -20.85
C HIS A 129 -5.60 1.40 -19.35
N ILE A 130 -6.82 1.80 -18.97
CA ILE A 130 -7.14 2.13 -17.57
C ILE A 130 -7.31 0.89 -16.70
N GLY A 131 -7.80 -0.22 -17.26
CA GLY A 131 -8.22 -1.41 -16.53
C GLY A 131 -9.65 -1.30 -16.00
N ALA A 132 -10.27 -2.47 -15.77
CA ALA A 132 -11.60 -2.59 -15.18
C ALA A 132 -11.59 -2.27 -13.67
N GLY A 133 -12.74 -2.09 -13.05
CA GLY A 133 -12.89 -1.92 -11.60
C GLY A 133 -12.70 -0.49 -11.11
N ASP A 134 -12.34 -0.35 -9.82
CA ASP A 134 -12.28 0.92 -9.09
C ASP A 134 -10.95 1.65 -9.31
N ALA A 135 -10.69 2.05 -10.56
CA ALA A 135 -9.58 2.93 -10.87
C ALA A 135 -9.73 4.24 -10.06
N PRO A 136 -8.65 4.72 -9.40
CA PRO A 136 -8.73 5.78 -8.38
C PRO A 136 -9.36 7.08 -8.88
N HIS A 137 -9.12 7.47 -10.13
CA HIS A 137 -9.66 8.70 -10.71
C HIS A 137 -11.20 8.75 -10.74
N LYS A 138 -11.87 7.60 -10.75
CA LYS A 138 -13.35 7.52 -10.83
C LYS A 138 -14.05 8.05 -9.58
N ILE A 139 -13.35 8.08 -8.46
CA ILE A 139 -13.89 8.40 -7.13
C ILE A 139 -13.01 9.42 -6.38
N LEU A 140 -12.16 10.13 -7.12
CA LEU A 140 -11.20 11.06 -6.52
C LEU A 140 -11.88 12.35 -6.07
N TYR A 141 -12.63 13.00 -6.95
CA TYR A 141 -13.14 14.34 -6.73
C TYR A 141 -14.54 14.32 -6.11
N VAL A 142 -14.77 15.25 -5.17
CA VAL A 142 -16.09 15.47 -4.58
C VAL A 142 -16.85 16.44 -5.49
N GLN A 143 -18.01 16.03 -5.98
CA GLN A 143 -18.85 16.81 -6.87
C GLN A 143 -19.76 17.77 -6.09
N ASP A 144 -20.43 18.70 -6.77
CA ASP A 144 -21.31 19.71 -6.16
C ASP A 144 -22.50 19.11 -5.40
N ASP A 145 -22.99 17.96 -5.83
CA ASP A 145 -24.05 17.19 -5.15
C ASP A 145 -23.57 16.37 -3.95
N GLY A 146 -22.25 16.34 -3.72
CA GLY A 146 -21.60 15.58 -2.66
C GLY A 146 -21.25 14.15 -3.03
N ASP A 147 -21.56 13.69 -4.24
CA ASP A 147 -21.13 12.39 -4.75
C ASP A 147 -19.66 12.42 -5.18
N LEU A 148 -19.09 11.23 -5.41
CA LEU A 148 -17.72 11.08 -5.91
C LEU A 148 -17.73 10.93 -7.43
N GLY A 149 -16.77 11.60 -8.09
CA GLY A 149 -16.69 11.59 -9.55
C GLY A 149 -15.30 11.87 -10.09
N GLN A 150 -15.27 12.13 -11.40
CA GLN A 150 -14.04 12.37 -12.17
C GLN A 150 -13.80 13.83 -12.48
N ASP A 151 -14.85 14.68 -12.37
CA ASP A 151 -14.75 16.09 -12.71
C ASP A 151 -13.96 16.81 -11.64
N GLU A 152 -12.94 17.54 -12.07
CA GLU A 152 -11.96 18.18 -11.18
C GLU A 152 -12.62 19.21 -10.27
N SER A 153 -12.31 19.14 -8.98
CA SER A 153 -12.74 20.09 -7.96
C SER A 153 -11.62 20.35 -6.95
N ASP A 154 -11.78 21.42 -6.15
CA ASP A 154 -10.85 21.74 -5.06
C ASP A 154 -10.93 20.75 -3.88
N HIS A 155 -11.88 19.81 -3.91
CA HIS A 155 -12.11 18.86 -2.83
C HIS A 155 -12.03 17.42 -3.33
N VAL A 156 -11.23 16.60 -2.62
CA VAL A 156 -11.06 15.20 -2.96
C VAL A 156 -11.43 14.29 -1.78
N SER A 157 -11.83 13.07 -2.08
CA SER A 157 -12.19 12.07 -1.06
C SER A 157 -10.97 11.47 -0.38
N PHE A 158 -9.83 11.49 -1.03
CA PHE A 158 -8.55 10.99 -0.50
C PHE A 158 -7.34 11.69 -1.13
N LEU A 159 -6.21 11.65 -0.44
CA LEU A 159 -4.91 11.92 -1.04
C LEU A 159 -4.39 10.64 -1.72
N PRO A 160 -4.19 10.64 -3.06
CA PRO A 160 -3.53 9.54 -3.74
C PRO A 160 -2.03 9.58 -3.48
N TYR A 161 -1.42 8.46 -3.05
CA TYR A 161 0.01 8.47 -2.71
C TYR A 161 0.75 7.22 -3.17
N VAL A 162 0.64 6.08 -2.51
CA VAL A 162 1.39 4.85 -2.82
C VAL A 162 0.57 3.93 -3.70
N HIS A 163 1.18 3.33 -4.72
CA HIS A 163 0.49 2.40 -5.61
C HIS A 163 1.43 1.36 -6.19
N ASN A 164 0.87 0.29 -6.71
CA ASN A 164 1.60 -0.71 -7.46
C ASN A 164 0.68 -1.49 -8.40
N VAL A 165 1.30 -2.32 -9.22
CA VAL A 165 0.64 -3.42 -9.92
C VAL A 165 1.20 -4.72 -9.41
N ASP A 166 0.31 -5.67 -9.13
CA ASP A 166 0.65 -6.99 -8.60
C ASP A 166 0.39 -8.08 -9.63
N SER A 167 1.07 -9.20 -9.44
CA SER A 167 1.07 -10.33 -10.34
C SER A 167 1.26 -11.64 -9.56
N PHE A 168 1.64 -12.69 -10.27
CA PHE A 168 2.10 -13.93 -9.68
C PHE A 168 3.63 -14.04 -9.77
N GLY A 169 4.20 -14.80 -8.85
CA GLY A 169 5.62 -15.16 -8.86
C GLY A 169 5.81 -16.65 -9.15
N TYR A 170 6.86 -17.00 -9.87
CA TYR A 170 7.21 -18.37 -10.15
C TYR A 170 8.70 -18.62 -10.06
N ASN A 171 9.07 -19.82 -9.59
CA ASN A 171 10.46 -20.24 -9.40
C ASN A 171 11.05 -20.73 -10.73
N THR A 172 12.07 -20.04 -11.24
CA THR A 172 12.70 -20.34 -12.53
C THR A 172 13.62 -21.57 -12.52
N ASN A 173 13.93 -22.13 -11.35
CA ASN A 173 14.55 -23.46 -11.29
C ASN A 173 13.58 -24.59 -11.68
N THR A 174 12.27 -24.33 -11.61
CA THR A 174 11.24 -25.36 -11.87
C THR A 174 10.40 -25.05 -13.10
N ILE A 175 10.16 -23.77 -13.37
CA ILE A 175 9.31 -23.28 -14.46
C ILE A 175 10.18 -22.48 -15.41
N ASN A 176 10.22 -22.88 -16.68
CA ASN A 176 10.96 -22.11 -17.70
C ASN A 176 10.48 -20.68 -17.72
N GLN A 177 11.44 -19.75 -17.76
CA GLN A 177 11.14 -18.33 -17.80
C GLN A 177 10.27 -17.98 -19.02
N GLY A 178 9.19 -17.26 -18.76
CA GLY A 178 8.31 -16.74 -19.78
C GLY A 178 8.84 -15.45 -20.42
N ILE A 179 8.16 -14.99 -21.45
CA ILE A 179 8.40 -13.72 -22.11
C ILE A 179 7.34 -12.74 -21.59
N PRO A 180 7.77 -11.59 -20.98
CA PRO A 180 6.87 -10.55 -20.48
C PRO A 180 5.85 -10.11 -21.54
N TYR A 181 4.57 -10.04 -21.14
CA TYR A 181 3.42 -9.65 -21.98
C TYR A 181 3.11 -10.54 -23.18
N GLU A 182 3.84 -11.65 -23.38
CA GLU A 182 3.63 -12.57 -24.49
C GLU A 182 3.22 -13.97 -24.02
N THR A 183 4.08 -14.63 -23.23
CA THR A 183 3.84 -16.01 -22.79
C THR A 183 3.54 -16.12 -21.30
N GLU A 184 3.99 -15.19 -20.48
CA GLU A 184 3.56 -15.12 -19.08
C GLU A 184 2.06 -14.84 -19.03
N SER A 185 1.32 -15.66 -18.27
CA SER A 185 -0.14 -15.61 -18.22
C SER A 185 -0.64 -15.97 -16.82
N TRP A 186 -1.64 -15.25 -16.34
CA TRP A 186 -2.37 -15.62 -15.12
C TRP A 186 -2.88 -17.06 -15.17
N GLY A 187 -3.22 -17.55 -16.36
CA GLY A 187 -3.68 -18.92 -16.58
C GLY A 187 -2.71 -19.99 -16.07
N TRP A 188 -1.44 -19.68 -15.84
CA TRP A 188 -0.48 -20.61 -15.25
C TRP A 188 -0.86 -21.03 -13.83
N LEU A 189 -1.52 -20.16 -13.05
CA LEU A 189 -2.00 -20.51 -11.70
C LEU A 189 -3.03 -21.66 -11.71
N LEU A 190 -3.74 -21.87 -12.81
CA LEU A 190 -4.73 -22.95 -12.97
C LEU A 190 -4.27 -24.04 -13.97
N ASP A 191 -2.98 -24.07 -14.30
CA ASP A 191 -2.46 -25.11 -15.18
C ASP A 191 -2.27 -26.42 -14.40
N LYS A 192 -2.87 -27.51 -14.90
CA LYS A 192 -2.82 -28.85 -14.27
C LYS A 192 -1.40 -29.36 -14.03
N LYS A 193 -0.42 -28.94 -14.82
CA LYS A 193 0.99 -29.34 -14.64
C LYS A 193 1.59 -28.85 -13.32
N TYR A 194 1.00 -27.84 -12.69
CA TYR A 194 1.43 -27.30 -11.40
C TYR A 194 0.53 -27.74 -10.23
N ALA A 195 -0.39 -28.70 -10.46
CA ALA A 195 -1.27 -29.19 -9.40
C ALA A 195 -0.49 -29.62 -8.15
N GLY A 196 -0.98 -29.23 -6.99
CA GLY A 196 -0.32 -29.45 -5.69
C GLY A 196 0.87 -28.56 -5.39
N LYS A 197 1.19 -27.56 -6.27
CA LYS A 197 2.31 -26.65 -6.12
C LYS A 197 1.95 -25.18 -6.32
N VAL A 198 0.67 -24.86 -6.19
CA VAL A 198 0.12 -23.51 -6.36
C VAL A 198 -0.35 -22.96 -5.02
N ALA A 199 -0.06 -21.70 -4.72
CA ALA A 199 -0.68 -21.00 -3.59
C ALA A 199 -1.28 -19.66 -4.04
N ILE A 200 -2.28 -19.20 -3.27
CA ILE A 200 -3.02 -17.97 -3.56
C ILE A 200 -3.07 -17.13 -2.30
N VAL A 201 -3.04 -15.81 -2.47
CA VAL A 201 -3.27 -14.88 -1.36
C VAL A 201 -4.68 -15.05 -0.80
N ASN A 202 -4.78 -15.28 0.51
CA ASN A 202 -6.06 -15.38 1.20
C ASN A 202 -6.61 -14.00 1.59
N ALA A 203 -6.95 -13.25 0.56
CA ALA A 203 -7.60 -11.96 0.70
C ALA A 203 -8.68 -11.88 -0.39
N PRO A 204 -9.98 -11.93 -0.03
CA PRO A 204 -11.09 -12.05 -1.00
C PRO A 204 -11.04 -11.00 -2.11
N THR A 205 -10.79 -9.73 -1.76
CA THR A 205 -10.71 -8.61 -2.72
C THR A 205 -9.42 -8.59 -3.55
N ILE A 206 -8.54 -9.55 -3.37
CA ILE A 206 -7.25 -9.67 -4.07
C ILE A 206 -7.18 -11.03 -4.78
N GLY A 207 -7.18 -12.12 -4.02
CA GLY A 207 -7.05 -13.49 -4.55
C GLY A 207 -8.18 -13.88 -5.49
N LEU A 208 -9.39 -13.32 -5.30
CA LEU A 208 -10.51 -13.53 -6.21
C LEU A 208 -10.16 -13.01 -7.61
N PHE A 209 -9.61 -11.79 -7.70
CA PHE A 209 -9.24 -11.22 -8.99
C PHE A 209 -8.06 -11.94 -9.65
N ASP A 210 -7.08 -12.39 -8.86
CA ASP A 210 -5.98 -13.20 -9.37
C ASP A 210 -6.52 -14.51 -10.01
N LEU A 211 -7.48 -15.17 -9.34
CA LEU A 211 -8.11 -16.39 -9.86
C LEU A 211 -9.12 -16.12 -10.97
N ALA A 212 -9.82 -14.98 -10.96
CA ALA A 212 -10.71 -14.59 -12.06
C ALA A 212 -9.90 -14.34 -13.34
N LEU A 213 -8.80 -13.60 -13.26
CA LEU A 213 -7.87 -13.42 -14.38
C LEU A 213 -7.33 -14.76 -14.87
N ALA A 214 -6.96 -15.66 -13.96
CA ALA A 214 -6.46 -16.98 -14.31
C ALA A 214 -7.54 -17.85 -15.01
N ALA A 215 -8.77 -17.84 -14.52
CA ALA A 215 -9.88 -18.57 -15.10
C ALA A 215 -10.26 -18.05 -16.49
N GLN A 216 -10.28 -16.73 -16.66
CA GLN A 216 -10.53 -16.08 -17.95
C GLN A 216 -9.41 -16.40 -18.95
N ALA A 217 -8.14 -16.29 -18.54
CA ALA A 217 -6.98 -16.61 -19.36
C ALA A 217 -6.96 -18.07 -19.85
N LYS A 218 -7.52 -19.00 -19.05
CA LYS A 218 -7.69 -20.42 -19.41
C LYS A 218 -8.97 -20.69 -20.19
N GLY A 219 -9.83 -19.70 -20.43
CA GLY A 219 -11.13 -19.90 -21.07
C GLY A 219 -12.12 -20.73 -20.24
N LEU A 220 -11.90 -20.85 -18.92
CA LEU A 220 -12.78 -21.60 -18.01
C LEU A 220 -14.04 -20.80 -17.65
N VAL A 221 -13.92 -19.49 -17.57
CA VAL A 221 -15.02 -18.54 -17.32
C VAL A 221 -14.80 -17.31 -18.19
N VAL A 222 -15.89 -16.74 -18.69
CA VAL A 222 -15.89 -15.45 -19.38
C VAL A 222 -16.70 -14.48 -18.54
N PHE A 223 -16.11 -13.32 -18.24
CA PHE A 223 -16.75 -12.23 -17.51
C PHE A 223 -17.15 -11.13 -18.49
N ASN A 224 -18.33 -10.54 -18.31
CA ASN A 224 -18.74 -9.35 -19.04
C ASN A 224 -17.90 -8.15 -18.62
N ASP A 225 -17.70 -8.01 -17.31
CA ASP A 225 -16.81 -7.02 -16.69
C ASP A 225 -16.14 -7.66 -15.47
N ILE A 226 -14.83 -7.88 -15.56
CA ILE A 226 -14.05 -8.47 -14.47
C ILE A 226 -13.98 -7.56 -13.23
N GLY A 227 -14.22 -6.25 -13.39
CA GLY A 227 -14.32 -5.28 -12.29
C GLY A 227 -15.70 -5.28 -11.61
N SER A 228 -16.71 -5.95 -12.19
CA SER A 228 -18.08 -5.99 -11.68
C SER A 228 -18.73 -7.35 -11.93
N ILE A 229 -18.12 -8.40 -11.37
CA ILE A 229 -18.53 -9.81 -11.60
C ILE A 229 -19.91 -10.04 -10.98
N THR A 230 -20.84 -10.57 -11.79
CA THR A 230 -22.18 -10.91 -11.35
C THR A 230 -22.20 -12.17 -10.49
N THR A 231 -23.26 -12.36 -9.68
CA THR A 231 -23.42 -13.58 -8.85
C THR A 231 -23.40 -14.87 -9.69
N LYS A 232 -23.99 -14.85 -10.90
CA LYS A 232 -23.96 -16.01 -11.82
C LYS A 232 -22.55 -16.32 -12.34
N GLU A 233 -21.75 -15.31 -12.60
CA GLU A 233 -20.36 -15.47 -13.02
C GLU A 233 -19.48 -15.92 -11.85
N LEU A 234 -19.74 -15.41 -10.63
CA LEU A 234 -19.11 -15.91 -9.39
C LEU A 234 -19.41 -17.39 -9.16
N ASP A 235 -20.66 -17.83 -9.34
CA ASP A 235 -21.00 -19.26 -9.23
C ASP A 235 -20.20 -20.12 -10.21
N LYS A 236 -20.09 -19.69 -11.47
CA LYS A 236 -19.30 -20.42 -12.46
C LYS A 236 -17.82 -20.48 -12.05
N LEU A 237 -17.26 -19.37 -11.61
CA LEU A 237 -15.87 -19.28 -11.16
C LEU A 237 -15.62 -20.22 -9.98
N PHE A 238 -16.41 -20.09 -8.91
CA PHE A 238 -16.19 -20.86 -7.70
C PHE A 238 -16.50 -22.34 -7.85
N ASN A 239 -17.44 -22.73 -8.72
CA ASN A 239 -17.65 -24.14 -9.06
C ASN A 239 -16.39 -24.77 -9.66
N VAL A 240 -15.69 -24.07 -10.56
CA VAL A 240 -14.41 -24.52 -11.12
C VAL A 240 -13.34 -24.58 -10.04
N LEU A 241 -13.18 -23.52 -9.24
CA LEU A 241 -12.12 -23.41 -8.24
C LEU A 241 -12.28 -24.42 -7.09
N ILE A 242 -13.51 -24.63 -6.60
CA ILE A 242 -13.83 -25.64 -5.57
C ILE A 242 -13.53 -27.05 -6.08
N LYS A 243 -13.89 -27.34 -7.33
CA LYS A 243 -13.56 -28.63 -7.95
C LYS A 243 -12.04 -28.84 -7.99
N MET A 244 -11.29 -27.86 -8.50
CA MET A 244 -9.83 -27.94 -8.56
C MET A 244 -9.19 -28.09 -7.18
N LYS A 245 -9.72 -27.41 -6.16
CA LYS A 245 -9.24 -27.53 -4.79
C LYS A 245 -9.45 -28.94 -4.24
N LYS A 246 -10.64 -29.51 -4.42
CA LYS A 246 -10.94 -30.92 -4.03
C LYS A 246 -10.06 -31.94 -4.74
N GLU A 247 -9.64 -31.62 -5.96
CA GLU A 247 -8.67 -32.40 -6.74
C GLU A 247 -7.20 -32.17 -6.32
N GLY A 248 -6.95 -31.34 -5.28
CA GLY A 248 -5.61 -31.09 -4.74
C GLY A 248 -4.76 -30.12 -5.55
N HIS A 249 -5.36 -29.26 -6.37
CA HIS A 249 -4.61 -28.30 -7.19
C HIS A 249 -3.83 -27.26 -6.36
N PHE A 250 -4.45 -26.74 -5.32
CA PHE A 250 -3.86 -25.71 -4.46
C PHE A 250 -3.14 -26.32 -3.26
N SER A 251 -1.88 -25.94 -3.04
CA SER A 251 -1.06 -26.34 -1.90
C SER A 251 -1.35 -25.53 -0.64
N GLY A 252 -1.85 -24.31 -0.78
CA GLY A 252 -2.18 -23.46 0.36
C GLY A 252 -2.68 -22.06 -0.01
N PHE A 253 -3.08 -21.35 1.03
CA PHE A 253 -3.53 -19.97 0.97
C PHE A 253 -2.76 -19.18 2.02
N TRP A 254 -2.04 -18.14 1.61
CA TRP A 254 -1.19 -17.36 2.49
C TRP A 254 -1.84 -16.00 2.84
N THR A 255 -1.54 -15.49 4.03
CA THR A 255 -2.12 -14.26 4.58
C THR A 255 -1.09 -13.14 4.79
N SER A 256 0.20 -13.48 4.70
CA SER A 256 1.28 -12.52 4.91
C SER A 256 2.43 -12.75 3.94
N VAL A 257 3.20 -11.69 3.67
CA VAL A 257 4.40 -11.79 2.81
C VAL A 257 5.40 -12.81 3.33
N PRO A 258 5.74 -12.89 4.64
CA PRO A 258 6.61 -13.93 5.17
C PRO A 258 6.10 -15.34 4.87
N GLU A 259 4.81 -15.61 5.03
CA GLU A 259 4.21 -16.92 4.73
C GLU A 259 4.32 -17.27 3.24
N SER A 260 4.11 -16.31 2.33
CA SER A 260 4.29 -16.51 0.90
C SER A 260 5.75 -16.85 0.54
N VAL A 261 6.70 -16.23 1.23
CA VAL A 261 8.14 -16.52 1.08
C VAL A 261 8.43 -17.94 1.54
N GLU A 262 7.95 -18.35 2.72
CA GLU A 262 8.15 -19.69 3.28
C GLU A 262 7.61 -20.78 2.36
N PHE A 263 6.44 -20.57 1.73
CA PHE A 263 5.85 -21.53 0.80
C PHE A 263 6.76 -21.84 -0.40
N MET A 264 7.41 -20.84 -0.97
CA MET A 264 8.34 -21.04 -2.08
C MET A 264 9.72 -21.49 -1.62
N GLU A 265 10.21 -20.98 -0.50
CA GLU A 265 11.53 -21.34 0.07
C GLU A 265 11.58 -22.83 0.44
N SER A 266 10.51 -23.37 1.02
CA SER A 266 10.40 -24.80 1.34
C SER A 266 10.25 -25.71 0.12
N GLY A 267 10.05 -25.15 -1.10
CA GLY A 267 9.77 -25.92 -2.31
C GLY A 267 8.36 -26.53 -2.37
N ARG A 268 7.51 -26.24 -1.39
CA ARG A 268 6.11 -26.65 -1.33
C ARG A 268 5.29 -26.04 -2.48
N VAL A 269 5.63 -24.82 -2.86
CA VAL A 269 4.99 -24.05 -3.92
C VAL A 269 6.03 -23.62 -4.94
N VAL A 270 5.69 -23.69 -6.22
CA VAL A 270 6.57 -23.23 -7.31
C VAL A 270 6.01 -22.03 -8.07
N ILE A 271 4.72 -21.76 -7.90
CA ILE A 271 4.00 -20.61 -8.51
C ILE A 271 2.89 -20.15 -7.58
N GLN A 272 2.73 -18.84 -7.40
CA GLN A 272 1.68 -18.30 -6.53
C GLN A 272 1.37 -16.82 -6.82
N SER A 273 0.21 -16.33 -6.36
CA SER A 273 0.00 -14.89 -6.18
C SER A 273 1.16 -14.32 -5.37
N MET A 274 1.69 -13.16 -5.75
CA MET A 274 2.85 -12.57 -5.07
C MET A 274 2.69 -11.07 -4.89
N PHE A 275 3.41 -10.54 -3.89
CA PHE A 275 3.69 -9.13 -3.75
C PHE A 275 5.18 -8.87 -3.94
N SER A 276 5.53 -7.71 -4.51
CA SER A 276 6.91 -7.34 -4.84
C SER A 276 7.93 -7.59 -3.70
N PRO A 277 7.64 -7.27 -2.41
CA PRO A 277 8.57 -7.56 -1.32
C PRO A 277 8.88 -9.05 -1.14
N GLY A 278 7.92 -9.93 -1.40
CA GLY A 278 8.14 -11.38 -1.34
C GLY A 278 9.10 -11.88 -2.41
N VAL A 279 8.95 -11.37 -3.64
CA VAL A 279 9.87 -11.67 -4.74
C VAL A 279 11.29 -11.20 -4.41
N SER A 280 11.42 -9.96 -3.92
CA SER A 280 12.71 -9.40 -3.52
C SER A 280 13.37 -10.21 -2.40
N ALA A 281 12.59 -10.64 -1.40
CA ALA A 281 13.09 -11.46 -0.30
C ALA A 281 13.62 -12.82 -0.78
N LEU A 282 12.87 -13.50 -1.67
CA LEU A 282 13.30 -14.80 -2.23
C LEU A 282 14.56 -14.66 -3.08
N ASN A 283 14.61 -13.69 -3.96
CA ASN A 283 15.78 -13.41 -4.78
C ASN A 283 17.00 -13.04 -3.92
N GLY A 284 16.81 -12.26 -2.86
CA GLY A 284 17.86 -11.95 -1.87
C GLY A 284 18.40 -13.17 -1.13
N ARG A 285 17.60 -14.22 -0.98
CA ARG A 285 18.00 -15.53 -0.40
C ARG A 285 18.57 -16.51 -1.43
N GLY A 286 18.69 -16.09 -2.70
CA GLY A 286 19.23 -16.94 -3.78
C GLY A 286 18.21 -17.90 -4.39
N ILE A 287 16.91 -17.72 -4.11
CA ILE A 287 15.83 -18.48 -4.74
C ILE A 287 15.35 -17.68 -5.94
N PRO A 288 15.59 -18.13 -7.19
CA PRO A 288 15.30 -17.35 -8.37
C PRO A 288 13.80 -17.34 -8.65
N VAL A 289 13.15 -16.22 -8.34
CA VAL A 289 11.73 -16.01 -8.59
C VAL A 289 11.56 -14.85 -9.58
N THR A 290 10.83 -15.12 -10.66
CA THR A 290 10.37 -14.09 -11.59
C THR A 290 9.00 -13.60 -11.13
N TYR A 291 8.85 -12.28 -11.05
CA TYR A 291 7.56 -11.61 -10.87
C TYR A 291 6.97 -11.38 -12.25
N ALA A 292 5.96 -12.13 -12.63
CA ALA A 292 5.45 -12.17 -13.99
C ALA A 292 4.93 -10.81 -14.49
N ALA A 293 5.06 -10.60 -15.80
CA ALA A 293 4.37 -9.54 -16.53
C ALA A 293 3.33 -10.20 -17.47
N PRO A 294 2.10 -10.46 -16.96
CA PRO A 294 1.13 -11.26 -17.68
C PRO A 294 0.61 -10.57 -18.95
N LYS A 295 0.40 -11.33 -20.01
CA LYS A 295 -0.16 -10.83 -21.27
C LYS A 295 -1.59 -10.29 -21.12
N GLU A 296 -2.33 -10.75 -20.11
CA GLU A 296 -3.66 -10.26 -19.76
C GLU A 296 -3.60 -8.90 -19.03
N GLY A 297 -2.42 -8.51 -18.58
CA GLY A 297 -2.18 -7.33 -17.73
C GLY A 297 -2.16 -7.65 -16.23
N TYR A 298 -1.84 -6.65 -15.45
CA TYR A 298 -1.69 -6.72 -14.00
C TYR A 298 -2.99 -6.51 -13.25
N ARG A 299 -3.02 -6.92 -11.99
CA ARG A 299 -3.97 -6.40 -11.00
C ARG A 299 -3.37 -5.15 -10.34
N GLY A 300 -4.03 -4.01 -10.57
CA GLY A 300 -3.60 -2.73 -9.99
C GLY A 300 -4.21 -2.48 -8.61
N TRP A 301 -3.48 -1.76 -7.76
CA TRP A 301 -4.01 -1.17 -6.54
C TRP A 301 -3.45 0.23 -6.30
N HIS A 302 -4.25 1.07 -5.69
CA HIS A 302 -3.87 2.43 -5.36
C HIS A 302 -4.13 2.70 -3.88
N GLY A 303 -3.07 3.03 -3.15
CA GLY A 303 -3.15 3.49 -1.77
C GLY A 303 -3.74 4.88 -1.69
N VAL A 304 -4.58 5.07 -0.69
CA VAL A 304 -5.28 6.31 -0.41
C VAL A 304 -5.05 6.70 1.04
N MET A 305 -4.96 7.99 1.29
CA MET A 305 -4.96 8.54 2.64
C MET A 305 -6.19 9.42 2.80
N CYS A 306 -7.05 9.09 3.76
CA CYS A 306 -8.30 9.80 3.99
C CYS A 306 -8.28 10.49 5.34
N LEU A 307 -8.95 11.64 5.41
CA LEU A 307 -9.15 12.40 6.64
C LEU A 307 -10.41 11.90 7.35
N SER A 308 -10.31 11.50 8.61
CA SER A 308 -11.48 11.11 9.40
C SER A 308 -12.47 12.27 9.52
N LYS A 309 -13.77 11.96 9.45
CA LYS A 309 -14.86 12.93 9.63
C LYS A 309 -14.75 13.73 10.94
N THR A 310 -14.24 13.11 11.99
CA THR A 310 -14.18 13.70 13.33
C THR A 310 -12.92 14.51 13.60
N THR A 311 -11.91 14.45 12.72
CA THR A 311 -10.65 15.16 12.90
C THR A 311 -10.82 16.64 12.60
N GLN A 312 -10.54 17.48 13.61
CA GLN A 312 -10.71 18.94 13.58
C GLN A 312 -9.52 19.66 14.23
N GLY A 313 -9.47 20.97 14.08
CA GLY A 313 -8.50 21.83 14.76
C GLY A 313 -7.04 21.45 14.50
N ARG A 314 -6.24 21.36 15.55
CA ARG A 314 -4.79 21.10 15.47
C ARG A 314 -4.47 19.71 14.92
N GLU A 315 -5.28 18.71 15.24
CA GLU A 315 -5.14 17.37 14.73
C GLU A 315 -5.38 17.33 13.20
N LYS A 316 -6.33 18.13 12.71
CA LYS A 316 -6.58 18.30 11.28
C LYS A 316 -5.40 18.98 10.58
N ASP A 317 -4.83 20.02 11.19
CA ASP A 317 -3.65 20.69 10.64
C ASP A 317 -2.44 19.74 10.58
N ALA A 318 -2.18 19.00 11.65
CA ALA A 318 -1.13 18.00 11.69
C ALA A 318 -1.35 16.84 10.69
N ALA A 319 -2.61 16.46 10.44
CA ALA A 319 -2.95 15.48 9.40
C ALA A 319 -2.59 15.99 7.99
N TYR A 320 -2.82 17.27 7.69
CA TYR A 320 -2.38 17.88 6.43
C TYR A 320 -0.85 17.98 6.34
N GLU A 321 -0.15 18.28 7.44
CA GLU A 321 1.31 18.27 7.47
C GLU A 321 1.84 16.86 7.15
N TYR A 322 1.25 15.81 7.71
CA TYR A 322 1.61 14.43 7.43
C TYR A 322 1.31 14.03 5.97
N MET A 323 0.18 14.45 5.41
CA MET A 323 -0.15 14.26 3.99
C MET A 323 0.89 14.93 3.08
N ASN A 324 1.25 16.18 3.36
CA ASN A 324 2.27 16.92 2.62
C ASN A 324 3.66 16.29 2.75
N TRP A 325 3.99 15.77 3.93
CA TRP A 325 5.24 15.04 4.16
C TRP A 325 5.33 13.78 3.27
N TRP A 326 4.24 13.05 3.09
CA TRP A 326 4.23 11.90 2.19
C TRP A 326 4.60 12.27 0.75
N LEU A 327 4.24 13.46 0.30
CA LEU A 327 4.56 13.96 -1.03
C LEU A 327 5.90 14.73 -1.10
N SER A 328 6.66 14.85 -0.01
CA SER A 328 7.90 15.64 0.05
C SER A 328 9.10 15.00 -0.64
N GLY A 329 9.03 13.69 -0.91
CA GLY A 329 10.05 12.93 -1.64
C GLY A 329 10.67 11.78 -0.85
N TRP A 330 11.04 11.97 0.44
CA TRP A 330 11.67 10.91 1.23
C TRP A 330 10.81 9.63 1.32
N PRO A 331 9.50 9.72 1.62
CA PRO A 331 8.66 8.53 1.69
C PRO A 331 8.62 7.77 0.35
N GLY A 332 8.52 8.50 -0.75
CA GLY A 332 8.53 7.90 -2.07
C GLY A 332 9.84 7.21 -2.43
N ALA A 333 10.99 7.77 -2.03
CA ALA A 333 12.28 7.11 -2.19
C ALA A 333 12.41 5.87 -1.29
N PHE A 334 11.89 5.92 -0.07
CA PHE A 334 11.87 4.79 0.85
C PHE A 334 11.06 3.62 0.28
N ILE A 335 9.82 3.86 -0.16
CA ILE A 335 8.97 2.78 -0.69
C ILE A 335 9.42 2.27 -2.05
N ALA A 336 10.11 3.09 -2.87
CA ALA A 336 10.68 2.65 -4.14
C ALA A 336 11.66 1.49 -3.93
N ARG A 337 12.46 1.52 -2.85
CA ARG A 337 13.38 0.44 -2.45
C ARG A 337 12.67 -0.86 -2.05
N GLN A 338 11.35 -0.82 -1.86
CA GLN A 338 10.48 -1.98 -1.64
C GLN A 338 9.74 -2.41 -2.92
N GLY A 339 9.94 -1.69 -4.03
CA GLY A 339 9.31 -1.95 -5.32
C GLY A 339 7.94 -1.31 -5.50
N TYR A 340 7.55 -0.37 -4.64
CA TYR A 340 6.33 0.42 -4.77
C TYR A 340 6.59 1.76 -5.44
N TYR A 341 5.54 2.45 -5.84
CA TYR A 341 5.59 3.75 -6.49
C TYR A 341 4.83 4.81 -5.68
N ILE A 342 5.18 6.08 -5.89
CA ILE A 342 4.50 7.24 -5.33
C ILE A 342 3.82 8.05 -6.44
N SER A 343 2.73 8.74 -6.12
CA SER A 343 1.96 9.52 -7.09
C SER A 343 2.69 10.75 -7.65
N ASN A 344 3.76 11.22 -6.99
CA ASN A 344 4.61 12.32 -7.46
C ASN A 344 6.10 11.93 -7.50
N PRO A 345 6.50 10.96 -8.35
CA PRO A 345 7.82 10.33 -8.33
C PRO A 345 8.97 11.31 -8.56
N GLN A 346 8.75 12.44 -9.21
CA GLN A 346 9.79 13.43 -9.48
C GLN A 346 10.37 14.04 -8.21
N ARG A 347 9.60 14.12 -7.12
CA ARG A 347 10.09 14.56 -5.80
C ARG A 347 11.01 13.54 -5.15
N SER A 348 10.80 12.26 -5.42
CA SER A 348 11.63 11.17 -4.88
C SER A 348 12.92 10.95 -5.67
N LYS A 349 12.95 11.36 -6.94
CA LYS A 349 14.08 11.15 -7.85
C LYS A 349 15.42 11.67 -7.32
N PRO A 350 15.53 12.88 -6.74
CA PRO A 350 16.80 13.39 -6.17
C PRO A 350 17.30 12.60 -4.95
N LEU A 351 16.43 11.82 -4.31
CA LEU A 351 16.71 11.03 -3.10
C LEU A 351 17.00 9.54 -3.41
N LEU A 352 16.94 9.19 -4.68
CA LEU A 352 17.38 7.91 -5.23
C LEU A 352 18.70 8.11 -5.99
N SER A 353 19.59 7.10 -5.92
CA SER A 353 20.74 7.12 -6.80
C SER A 353 20.30 6.95 -8.27
N PRO A 354 21.10 7.38 -9.26
CA PRO A 354 20.77 7.15 -10.68
C PRO A 354 20.47 5.67 -10.99
N GLU A 355 21.17 4.74 -10.34
CA GLU A 355 21.00 3.30 -10.54
C GLU A 355 19.69 2.81 -9.91
N GLU A 356 19.29 3.33 -8.74
CA GLU A 356 17.99 3.03 -8.12
C GLU A 356 16.86 3.55 -9.02
N TRP A 357 16.96 4.78 -9.52
CA TRP A 357 15.96 5.34 -10.44
C TRP A 357 15.87 4.53 -11.73
N ASP A 358 17.02 4.22 -12.34
CA ASP A 358 17.10 3.43 -13.56
C ASP A 358 16.44 2.05 -13.39
N TYR A 359 16.65 1.40 -12.25
CA TYR A 359 16.06 0.10 -11.98
C TYR A 359 14.55 0.19 -11.64
N TRP A 360 14.20 1.04 -10.66
CA TRP A 360 12.84 1.04 -10.12
C TRP A 360 11.82 1.73 -11.03
N TYR A 361 12.21 2.81 -11.70
CA TYR A 361 11.31 3.61 -12.55
C TYR A 361 11.54 3.45 -14.04
N ALA A 362 12.79 3.41 -14.50
CA ALA A 362 13.06 3.30 -15.92
C ALA A 362 13.12 1.85 -16.44
N GLY A 363 13.03 0.83 -15.55
CA GLY A 363 13.01 -0.59 -15.92
C GLY A 363 14.32 -1.12 -16.52
N LYS A 364 15.44 -0.43 -16.27
CA LYS A 364 16.76 -0.84 -16.76
C LYS A 364 17.38 -1.91 -15.85
N ALA A 365 18.34 -2.66 -16.38
CA ALA A 365 19.13 -3.59 -15.59
C ALA A 365 19.90 -2.85 -14.48
N ALA A 366 19.97 -3.44 -13.29
CA ALA A 366 20.75 -2.90 -12.18
C ALA A 366 22.26 -2.90 -12.56
N ARG A 367 22.89 -1.72 -12.53
CA ARG A 367 24.30 -1.56 -12.84
C ARG A 367 25.23 -1.84 -11.67
N LYS A 368 24.65 -1.97 -10.46
CA LYS A 368 25.30 -2.37 -9.21
C LYS A 368 24.29 -3.07 -8.32
N ASP A 369 24.74 -3.68 -7.22
CA ASP A 369 23.87 -4.17 -6.17
C ASP A 369 23.08 -3.00 -5.55
N LEU A 370 21.77 -3.16 -5.40
CA LEU A 370 20.89 -2.16 -4.79
C LEU A 370 20.40 -2.68 -3.43
N LYS A 371 20.41 -1.79 -2.45
CA LYS A 371 19.93 -2.09 -1.10
C LYS A 371 18.41 -1.88 -0.98
N GLY A 372 17.79 -2.71 -0.15
CA GLY A 372 16.45 -2.47 0.35
C GLY A 372 16.42 -1.48 1.52
N THR A 373 15.27 -1.35 2.15
CA THR A 373 15.06 -0.45 3.30
C THR A 373 15.70 -0.95 4.60
N ASP A 374 16.18 -2.20 4.62
CA ASP A 374 16.89 -2.84 5.74
C ASP A 374 18.43 -2.86 5.54
N ASP A 375 18.93 -2.07 4.59
CA ASP A 375 20.33 -2.00 4.18
C ASP A 375 20.92 -3.29 3.59
N LYS A 376 20.12 -4.33 3.42
CA LYS A 376 20.55 -5.57 2.74
C LYS A 376 20.38 -5.45 1.23
N ILE A 377 21.15 -6.23 0.49
CA ILE A 377 21.04 -6.31 -0.96
C ILE A 377 19.67 -6.94 -1.31
N SER A 378 18.81 -6.17 -1.97
CA SER A 378 17.51 -6.60 -2.47
C SER A 378 17.51 -6.87 -3.98
N VAL A 379 18.43 -6.23 -4.71
CA VAL A 379 18.60 -6.40 -6.16
C VAL A 379 20.08 -6.57 -6.44
N LYS A 380 20.45 -7.62 -7.16
CA LYS A 380 21.84 -7.86 -7.57
C LYS A 380 22.13 -7.20 -8.93
N MET A 381 23.38 -6.82 -9.12
CA MET A 381 23.87 -6.32 -10.42
C MET A 381 23.46 -7.28 -11.54
N GLY A 382 23.01 -6.73 -12.66
CA GLY A 382 22.54 -7.45 -13.84
C GLY A 382 21.06 -7.85 -13.78
N GLN A 383 20.40 -7.83 -12.62
CA GLN A 383 18.96 -8.12 -12.55
C GLN A 383 18.15 -7.03 -13.26
N THR A 384 17.10 -7.44 -13.95
CA THR A 384 16.09 -6.56 -14.54
C THR A 384 14.76 -6.71 -13.82
N ARG A 385 14.02 -5.62 -13.73
CA ARG A 385 12.64 -5.68 -13.22
C ARG A 385 11.72 -6.14 -14.34
N THR A 386 11.06 -7.28 -14.15
CA THR A 386 10.12 -7.83 -15.13
C THR A 386 8.98 -6.84 -15.40
N GLY A 387 8.56 -6.72 -16.65
CA GLY A 387 7.52 -5.79 -17.07
C GLY A 387 8.02 -4.38 -17.39
N GLY A 388 9.34 -4.14 -17.30
CA GLY A 388 9.95 -2.90 -17.77
C GLY A 388 9.76 -1.69 -16.85
N SER A 389 9.56 -0.52 -17.45
CA SER A 389 9.45 0.75 -16.73
C SER A 389 8.15 0.89 -15.95
N TYR A 390 8.11 1.90 -15.07
CA TYR A 390 6.90 2.33 -14.36
C TYR A 390 5.73 2.56 -15.32
N GLU A 391 5.97 3.30 -16.40
CA GLU A 391 4.96 3.60 -17.43
C GLU A 391 4.47 2.33 -18.14
N GLN A 392 5.39 1.44 -18.55
CA GLN A 392 5.03 0.19 -19.21
C GLN A 392 4.16 -0.69 -18.31
N ARG A 393 4.51 -0.82 -17.04
CA ARG A 393 3.74 -1.64 -16.09
C ARG A 393 2.33 -1.09 -15.90
N PHE A 394 2.18 0.23 -15.71
CA PHE A 394 0.87 0.85 -15.49
C PHE A 394 0.06 1.07 -16.78
N SER A 395 0.67 0.91 -17.95
CA SER A 395 -0.07 0.83 -19.23
C SER A 395 -0.73 -0.53 -19.46
N ASN A 396 -0.42 -1.53 -18.61
CA ASN A 396 -0.92 -2.91 -18.74
C ASN A 396 -1.71 -3.35 -17.50
N VAL A 397 -2.59 -2.49 -16.97
CA VAL A 397 -3.50 -2.87 -15.87
C VAL A 397 -4.74 -3.53 -16.45
N ALA A 398 -5.02 -4.77 -16.07
CA ALA A 398 -6.24 -5.51 -16.45
C ALA A 398 -7.43 -5.12 -15.58
N VAL A 399 -7.22 -5.11 -14.25
CA VAL A 399 -8.26 -4.81 -13.27
C VAL A 399 -7.65 -4.11 -12.05
N TRP A 400 -8.34 -3.14 -11.52
CA TRP A 400 -8.05 -2.53 -10.23
C TRP A 400 -8.74 -3.29 -9.10
N ASN A 401 -8.13 -3.33 -7.93
CA ASN A 401 -8.81 -3.84 -6.72
C ASN A 401 -10.15 -3.12 -6.56
N THR A 402 -11.22 -3.89 -6.37
CA THR A 402 -12.58 -3.39 -6.40
C THR A 402 -13.42 -4.03 -5.31
N VAL A 403 -14.31 -3.25 -4.72
CA VAL A 403 -15.45 -3.74 -3.95
C VAL A 403 -16.67 -3.76 -4.89
N MET A 404 -16.96 -4.95 -5.41
CA MET A 404 -18.04 -5.15 -6.37
C MET A 404 -19.42 -5.00 -5.73
N PRO A 405 -20.49 -4.71 -6.49
CA PRO A 405 -21.87 -4.72 -5.98
C PRO A 405 -22.27 -6.07 -5.33
N SER A 406 -21.70 -7.18 -5.80
CA SER A 406 -21.87 -8.53 -5.24
C SER A 406 -20.88 -8.89 -4.13
N TYR A 407 -20.35 -7.91 -3.40
CA TYR A 407 -19.25 -8.10 -2.45
C TYR A 407 -19.54 -9.15 -1.38
N ASP A 408 -20.66 -9.04 -0.67
CA ASP A 408 -21.00 -9.99 0.40
C ASP A 408 -21.13 -11.41 -0.13
N TYR A 409 -21.72 -11.56 -1.31
CA TYR A 409 -21.82 -12.86 -1.98
C TYR A 409 -20.43 -13.39 -2.38
N SER A 410 -19.56 -12.54 -2.87
CA SER A 410 -18.19 -12.92 -3.22
C SER A 410 -17.38 -13.36 -2.00
N LEU A 411 -17.58 -12.72 -0.84
CA LEU A 411 -16.98 -13.13 0.44
C LEU A 411 -17.45 -14.52 0.86
N GLN A 412 -18.75 -14.76 0.83
CA GLN A 412 -19.32 -16.09 1.14
C GLN A 412 -18.70 -17.15 0.26
N LYS A 413 -18.69 -16.96 -1.05
CA LYS A 413 -18.12 -17.91 -2.03
C LYS A 413 -16.62 -18.11 -1.85
N TRP A 414 -15.89 -17.08 -1.49
CA TRP A 414 -14.46 -17.18 -1.17
C TRP A 414 -14.23 -18.10 0.05
N TYR A 415 -15.00 -17.93 1.13
CA TYR A 415 -14.86 -18.77 2.30
C TYR A 415 -15.29 -20.22 2.04
N GLU A 416 -16.34 -20.45 1.25
CA GLU A 416 -16.72 -21.78 0.76
C GLU A 416 -15.55 -22.43 0.01
N PHE A 417 -14.90 -21.70 -0.89
CA PHE A 417 -13.75 -22.18 -1.65
C PHE A 417 -12.54 -22.48 -0.76
N VAL A 418 -12.15 -21.58 0.12
CA VAL A 418 -10.98 -21.78 0.99
C VAL A 418 -11.18 -22.91 1.99
N SER A 419 -12.42 -23.24 2.37
CA SER A 419 -12.74 -24.33 3.30
C SER A 419 -13.03 -25.67 2.65
N ALA A 420 -13.25 -25.73 1.33
CA ALA A 420 -13.70 -26.93 0.59
C ALA A 420 -12.71 -28.14 0.66
#